data_feb020f1c7fc40e9ba7f834c57340ae2
#
_entry.id   feb020f1c7fc40e9ba7f834c57340ae2
#
_cell.length_a   1.000
_cell.length_b   1.000
_cell.length_c   1.000
_cell.angle_alpha   90.00
_cell.angle_beta   90.00
_cell.angle_gamma   90.00
#
_symmetry.space_group_name_H-M   'P 1'
#
loop_
_entity.id
_entity.type
_entity.pdbx_description
1 polymer ?
#
loop_
_entity_poly.entity_id
_entity_poly.type
_entity_poly.pdbx_seq_one_letter_code
_entity_poly.pdbx_strand_id
1 'polypeptide(L)'
;MARRKRGRQVDGLLVLDKPTGMSSNAALQHAKRLFGAAKAGHTGSLDPLATGVLPLCFGEATKFSQFLLDADKGYESTFVLGVGTDTADADGAVITRASAAHLTEDSVTQAMVMLTGAIEQVPPMYSALKVDGQPLYKRARAGEQAERAARPVEIYGFELLSFEPGEQVRLGVKVRCSKGTYIRTLAEDLGAALGVPAHVSTLRRCQSGPFALDDCVTPEQLTAVKQSGTNTDLDALLQPIESCIQHLPRLSLSEAATFYIRQGQPVLVPNGPHSGMVRIADAGGLFLGVGDMRDDGKLAPKRLLAQ
;
A
#
# COMPACT_ATOMS: atom_id res chain seq x y z
N MET A 1 15.94 30.97 5.20
CA MET A 1 15.81 30.65 3.75
C MET A 1 15.57 29.16 3.60
N ALA A 2 14.42 28.71 3.08
CA ALA A 2 14.17 27.31 2.81
C ALA A 2 15.12 26.81 1.71
N ARG A 3 15.88 25.75 2.00
CA ARG A 3 16.84 25.13 1.07
C ARG A 3 16.06 24.67 -0.17
N ARG A 4 16.29 25.30 -1.34
CA ARG A 4 15.67 24.94 -2.60
C ARG A 4 15.91 23.46 -2.86
N LYS A 5 14.86 22.63 -2.88
CA LYS A 5 14.99 21.19 -3.15
C LYS A 5 15.61 21.00 -4.53
N ARG A 6 16.74 20.34 -4.61
CA ARG A 6 17.38 19.97 -5.89
C ARG A 6 16.51 18.93 -6.59
N GLY A 7 16.21 19.14 -7.84
CA GLY A 7 15.47 18.23 -8.69
C GLY A 7 14.37 18.93 -9.50
N ARG A 8 13.84 18.20 -10.49
CA ARG A 8 12.78 18.62 -11.37
C ARG A 8 11.42 18.56 -10.65
N GLN A 9 10.52 19.48 -10.93
CA GLN A 9 9.13 19.32 -10.54
C GLN A 9 8.49 18.25 -11.43
N VAL A 10 8.02 17.21 -10.80
CA VAL A 10 7.33 16.07 -11.42
C VAL A 10 6.12 15.80 -10.57
N ASP A 11 4.93 15.81 -11.17
CA ASP A 11 3.67 15.62 -10.47
C ASP A 11 2.92 14.45 -11.11
N GLY A 12 2.51 13.48 -10.31
CA GLY A 12 1.78 12.30 -10.78
C GLY A 12 2.02 11.07 -9.90
N LEU A 13 1.46 9.97 -10.34
CA LEU A 13 1.54 8.67 -9.69
C LEU A 13 2.28 7.69 -10.61
N LEU A 14 3.29 7.02 -10.11
CA LEU A 14 3.89 5.86 -10.77
C LEU A 14 3.48 4.61 -10.01
N VAL A 15 2.89 3.65 -10.68
CA VAL A 15 2.63 2.33 -10.12
C VAL A 15 3.78 1.42 -10.49
N LEU A 16 4.62 1.08 -9.50
CA LEU A 16 5.82 0.28 -9.73
C LEU A 16 5.56 -1.19 -9.39
N ASP A 17 5.93 -2.12 -10.28
CA ASP A 17 6.10 -3.53 -9.90
C ASP A 17 7.43 -3.68 -9.15
N LYS A 18 7.37 -3.68 -7.82
CA LYS A 18 8.57 -3.80 -7.00
C LYS A 18 9.16 -5.21 -7.13
N PRO A 19 10.41 -5.37 -7.54
CA PRO A 19 11.06 -6.67 -7.58
C PRO A 19 11.41 -7.16 -6.17
N THR A 20 11.69 -8.46 -6.04
CA THR A 20 12.26 -9.05 -4.82
C THR A 20 13.66 -8.50 -4.51
N GLY A 21 14.10 -8.61 -3.25
CA GLY A 21 15.43 -8.19 -2.78
C GLY A 21 15.62 -6.68 -2.63
N MET A 22 14.63 -5.87 -3.01
CA MET A 22 14.67 -4.41 -2.93
C MET A 22 13.69 -3.91 -1.87
N SER A 23 14.12 -3.02 -0.98
CA SER A 23 13.19 -2.35 -0.07
C SER A 23 12.32 -1.32 -0.81
N SER A 24 11.12 -1.04 -0.30
CA SER A 24 10.24 0.00 -0.89
C SER A 24 10.91 1.37 -0.99
N ASN A 25 11.75 1.73 0.00
CA ASN A 25 12.51 2.99 -0.07
C ASN A 25 13.60 2.95 -1.15
N ALA A 26 14.28 1.82 -1.34
CA ALA A 26 15.29 1.67 -2.41
C ALA A 26 14.62 1.80 -3.79
N ALA A 27 13.45 1.17 -4.00
CA ALA A 27 12.65 1.28 -5.20
C ALA A 27 12.19 2.73 -5.46
N LEU A 28 11.70 3.42 -4.42
CA LEU A 28 11.37 4.84 -4.48
C LEU A 28 12.55 5.70 -4.89
N GLN A 29 13.72 5.52 -4.26
CA GLN A 29 14.91 6.32 -4.57
C GLN A 29 15.44 6.02 -5.98
N HIS A 30 15.32 4.78 -6.46
CA HIS A 30 15.65 4.43 -7.84
C HIS A 30 14.76 5.20 -8.82
N ALA A 31 13.44 5.08 -8.72
CA ALA A 31 12.50 5.81 -9.56
C ALA A 31 12.71 7.33 -9.46
N LYS A 32 12.85 7.87 -8.24
CA LYS A 32 13.08 9.30 -8.02
C LYS A 32 14.32 9.82 -8.74
N ARG A 33 15.42 9.04 -8.78
CA ARG A 33 16.64 9.41 -9.53
C ARG A 33 16.40 9.41 -11.04
N LEU A 34 15.73 8.40 -11.58
CA LEU A 34 15.43 8.32 -13.01
C LEU A 34 14.61 9.52 -13.49
N PHE A 35 13.58 9.91 -12.72
CA PHE A 35 12.78 11.10 -13.00
C PHE A 35 13.49 12.42 -12.69
N GLY A 36 14.61 12.40 -11.96
CA GLY A 36 15.25 13.62 -11.45
C GLY A 36 14.34 14.42 -10.50
N ALA A 37 13.38 13.77 -9.85
CA ALA A 37 12.30 14.42 -9.14
C ALA A 37 12.76 15.04 -7.81
N ALA A 38 12.29 16.26 -7.51
CA ALA A 38 12.57 16.96 -6.27
C ALA A 38 11.91 16.31 -5.04
N LYS A 39 10.69 15.78 -5.22
CA LYS A 39 9.88 15.21 -4.14
C LYS A 39 9.19 13.93 -4.61
N ALA A 40 9.29 12.87 -3.80
CA ALA A 40 8.52 11.65 -3.99
C ALA A 40 8.31 10.92 -2.65
N GLY A 41 7.31 10.04 -2.61
CA GLY A 41 6.99 9.18 -1.48
C GLY A 41 6.27 7.92 -1.96
N HIS A 42 6.33 6.81 -1.21
CA HIS A 42 5.57 5.60 -1.49
C HIS A 42 4.36 5.45 -0.54
N THR A 43 3.37 4.69 -0.96
CA THR A 43 2.13 4.45 -0.21
C THR A 43 2.02 2.99 0.22
N GLY A 44 2.49 2.70 1.43
CA GLY A 44 2.51 1.36 1.99
C GLY A 44 3.75 0.54 1.59
N SER A 45 4.59 0.26 2.59
CA SER A 45 5.82 -0.52 2.40
C SER A 45 5.51 -1.96 2.01
N LEU A 46 6.39 -2.52 1.19
CA LEU A 46 6.58 -3.94 0.96
C LEU A 46 7.92 -4.35 1.54
N ASP A 47 7.98 -5.52 2.15
CA ASP A 47 9.21 -6.12 2.65
C ASP A 47 10.18 -6.43 1.49
N PRO A 48 11.49 -6.64 1.74
CA PRO A 48 12.45 -6.97 0.66
C PRO A 48 12.06 -8.20 -0.15
N LEU A 49 11.61 -9.26 0.52
CA LEU A 49 11.10 -10.48 -0.11
C LEU A 49 9.88 -10.22 -1.00
N ALA A 50 8.97 -9.33 -0.57
CA ALA A 50 7.72 -9.09 -1.25
C ALA A 50 7.90 -8.36 -2.58
N THR A 51 7.02 -8.68 -3.56
CA THR A 51 6.98 -8.10 -4.91
C THR A 51 5.63 -7.42 -5.18
N GLY A 52 5.50 -6.76 -6.33
CA GLY A 52 4.21 -6.31 -6.86
C GLY A 52 3.92 -4.83 -6.66
N VAL A 53 2.66 -4.49 -6.67
CA VAL A 53 2.12 -3.15 -6.78
C VAL A 53 2.63 -2.20 -5.68
N LEU A 54 3.45 -1.24 -6.03
CA LEU A 54 3.97 -0.20 -5.13
C LEU A 54 3.69 1.19 -5.74
N PRO A 55 2.60 1.87 -5.35
CA PRO A 55 2.34 3.22 -5.85
C PRO A 55 3.33 4.22 -5.25
N LEU A 56 3.93 5.02 -6.14
CA LEU A 56 4.86 6.10 -5.83
C LEU A 56 4.21 7.44 -6.20
N CYS A 57 4.12 8.35 -5.23
CA CYS A 57 3.60 9.69 -5.43
C CYS A 57 4.75 10.66 -5.69
N PHE A 58 4.70 11.42 -6.79
CA PHE A 58 5.65 12.47 -7.12
C PHE A 58 5.04 13.85 -6.91
N GLY A 59 5.84 14.79 -6.40
CA GLY A 59 5.47 16.19 -6.24
C GLY A 59 4.15 16.41 -5.49
N GLU A 60 3.19 17.02 -6.15
CA GLU A 60 1.88 17.33 -5.61
C GLU A 60 1.05 16.07 -5.25
N ALA A 61 1.26 14.93 -5.96
CA ALA A 61 0.60 13.67 -5.63
C ALA A 61 0.88 13.21 -4.20
N THR A 62 2.01 13.62 -3.60
CA THR A 62 2.32 13.29 -2.19
C THR A 62 1.31 13.87 -1.19
N LYS A 63 0.53 14.88 -1.58
CA LYS A 63 -0.55 15.42 -0.74
C LYS A 63 -1.72 14.46 -0.59
N PHE A 64 -1.85 13.51 -1.52
CA PHE A 64 -2.94 12.54 -1.61
C PHE A 64 -2.53 11.12 -1.19
N SER A 65 -1.27 10.93 -0.78
CA SER A 65 -0.73 9.62 -0.40
C SER A 65 -1.53 8.91 0.70
N GLN A 66 -2.20 9.65 1.59
CA GLN A 66 -3.00 9.08 2.66
C GLN A 66 -4.16 8.22 2.13
N PHE A 67 -4.80 8.63 1.03
CA PHE A 67 -5.88 7.85 0.43
C PHE A 67 -5.44 6.45 -0.01
N LEU A 68 -4.22 6.33 -0.56
CA LEU A 68 -3.64 5.04 -0.93
C LEU A 68 -3.11 4.26 0.28
N LEU A 69 -2.62 4.94 1.31
CA LEU A 69 -2.23 4.29 2.57
C LEU A 69 -3.44 3.63 3.24
N ASP A 70 -4.58 4.30 3.20
CA ASP A 70 -5.83 3.85 3.83
C ASP A 70 -6.64 2.87 2.96
N ALA A 71 -6.28 2.68 1.70
CA ALA A 71 -6.97 1.79 0.78
C ALA A 71 -6.72 0.30 1.11
N ASP A 72 -7.61 -0.57 0.64
CA ASP A 72 -7.50 -2.02 0.75
C ASP A 72 -6.38 -2.58 -0.13
N LYS A 73 -5.92 -3.78 0.19
CA LYS A 73 -4.83 -4.48 -0.52
C LYS A 73 -5.24 -5.91 -0.87
N GLY A 74 -4.70 -6.39 -1.99
CA GLY A 74 -4.81 -7.77 -2.41
C GLY A 74 -3.42 -8.39 -2.57
N TYR A 75 -3.28 -9.64 -2.12
CA TYR A 75 -2.02 -10.38 -2.13
C TYR A 75 -2.23 -11.79 -2.65
N GLU A 76 -1.20 -12.31 -3.33
CA GLU A 76 -0.97 -13.73 -3.50
C GLU A 76 0.32 -14.11 -2.76
N SER A 77 0.30 -15.24 -2.06
CA SER A 77 1.38 -15.64 -1.18
C SER A 77 1.51 -17.14 -1.10
N THR A 78 2.72 -17.62 -0.81
CA THR A 78 2.94 -19.00 -0.41
C THR A 78 3.26 -19.03 1.08
N PHE A 79 2.44 -19.74 1.85
CA PHE A 79 2.71 -20.04 3.25
C PHE A 79 3.37 -21.41 3.38
N VAL A 80 4.33 -21.53 4.27
CA VAL A 80 4.97 -22.81 4.62
C VAL A 80 4.62 -23.12 6.08
N LEU A 81 3.87 -24.20 6.28
CA LEU A 81 3.50 -24.73 7.59
C LEU A 81 4.53 -25.79 8.02
N GLY A 82 4.85 -25.85 9.30
CA GLY A 82 5.84 -26.74 9.88
C GLY A 82 7.20 -26.10 10.11
N VAL A 83 7.41 -24.86 9.67
CA VAL A 83 8.66 -24.11 9.87
C VAL A 83 8.35 -22.67 10.26
N GLY A 84 8.91 -22.21 11.38
CA GLY A 84 8.85 -20.83 11.83
C GLY A 84 10.20 -20.14 11.69
N THR A 85 10.18 -18.86 11.31
CA THR A 85 11.36 -18.00 11.19
C THR A 85 11.25 -16.77 12.10
N ASP A 86 12.36 -16.14 12.43
CA ASP A 86 12.41 -14.97 13.33
C ASP A 86 11.78 -13.70 12.71
N THR A 87 11.64 -13.66 11.37
CA THR A 87 10.97 -12.57 10.65
C THR A 87 9.55 -12.91 10.20
N ALA A 88 9.12 -14.17 10.42
CA ALA A 88 7.89 -14.74 9.88
C ALA A 88 7.84 -14.76 8.34
N ASP A 89 8.98 -14.67 7.68
CA ASP A 89 9.16 -14.83 6.22
C ASP A 89 10.46 -15.61 5.90
N ALA A 90 10.68 -15.93 4.62
CA ALA A 90 11.80 -16.74 4.19
C ALA A 90 13.18 -16.01 4.22
N ASP A 91 13.20 -14.68 4.46
CA ASP A 91 14.46 -13.94 4.66
C ASP A 91 15.03 -14.15 6.08
N GLY A 92 14.21 -14.68 7.02
CA GLY A 92 14.58 -14.90 8.41
C GLY A 92 15.29 -16.24 8.67
N ALA A 93 15.96 -16.29 9.83
CA ALA A 93 16.54 -17.53 10.32
C ALA A 93 15.44 -18.47 10.85
N VAL A 94 15.57 -19.77 10.55
CA VAL A 94 14.65 -20.80 11.11
C VAL A 94 14.85 -20.91 12.61
N ILE A 95 13.78 -20.74 13.39
CA ILE A 95 13.78 -20.82 14.85
C ILE A 95 13.00 -22.01 15.39
N THR A 96 12.00 -22.52 14.64
CA THR A 96 11.17 -23.65 15.08
C THR A 96 10.85 -24.57 13.91
N ARG A 97 10.67 -25.88 14.20
CA ARG A 97 10.18 -26.89 13.26
C ARG A 97 9.21 -27.82 13.95
N ALA A 98 8.17 -28.24 13.24
CA ALA A 98 7.26 -29.31 13.65
C ALA A 98 6.74 -29.99 12.37
N SER A 99 6.41 -31.30 12.46
CA SER A 99 5.80 -31.98 11.33
C SER A 99 4.40 -31.42 11.06
N ALA A 100 4.14 -31.08 9.80
CA ALA A 100 2.82 -30.68 9.31
C ALA A 100 2.12 -31.80 8.51
N ALA A 101 2.70 -33.03 8.48
CA ALA A 101 2.21 -34.14 7.67
C ALA A 101 0.79 -34.61 8.01
N HIS A 102 0.30 -34.24 9.21
CA HIS A 102 -1.06 -34.56 9.65
C HIS A 102 -2.12 -33.60 9.14
N LEU A 103 -1.72 -32.46 8.56
CA LEU A 103 -2.65 -31.45 8.06
C LEU A 103 -3.30 -31.89 6.76
N THR A 104 -4.58 -31.59 6.64
CA THR A 104 -5.39 -31.83 5.44
C THR A 104 -5.87 -30.50 4.85
N GLU A 105 -6.25 -30.51 3.58
CA GLU A 105 -6.82 -29.35 2.93
C GLU A 105 -8.08 -28.85 3.66
N ASP A 106 -8.93 -29.77 4.15
CA ASP A 106 -10.12 -29.44 4.92
C ASP A 106 -9.78 -28.73 6.24
N SER A 107 -8.78 -29.23 7.01
CA SER A 107 -8.36 -28.61 8.26
C SER A 107 -7.81 -27.18 8.03
N VAL A 108 -7.04 -26.99 6.97
CA VAL A 108 -6.51 -25.69 6.57
C VAL A 108 -7.64 -24.74 6.19
N THR A 109 -8.56 -25.19 5.35
CA THR A 109 -9.69 -24.36 4.89
C THR A 109 -10.58 -23.94 6.07
N GLN A 110 -10.86 -24.84 7.02
CA GLN A 110 -11.60 -24.49 8.23
C GLN A 110 -10.89 -23.44 9.07
N ALA A 111 -9.58 -23.55 9.25
CA ALA A 111 -8.79 -22.55 9.98
C ALA A 111 -8.75 -21.20 9.26
N MET A 112 -8.68 -21.19 7.93
CA MET A 112 -8.74 -19.95 7.12
C MET A 112 -10.08 -19.22 7.28
N VAL A 113 -11.21 -19.96 7.35
CA VAL A 113 -12.54 -19.37 7.60
C VAL A 113 -12.56 -18.64 8.95
N MET A 114 -11.94 -19.17 9.99
CA MET A 114 -11.86 -18.52 11.32
C MET A 114 -11.02 -17.25 11.33
N LEU A 115 -10.10 -17.09 10.37
CA LEU A 115 -9.25 -15.91 10.21
C LEU A 115 -9.78 -14.93 9.14
N THR A 116 -11.02 -15.14 8.67
CA THR A 116 -11.71 -14.25 7.73
C THR A 116 -12.68 -13.35 8.49
N GLY A 117 -12.84 -12.10 8.03
CA GLY A 117 -13.64 -11.06 8.72
C GLY A 117 -12.78 -10.18 9.61
N ALA A 118 -13.39 -9.62 10.66
CA ALA A 118 -12.72 -8.76 11.63
C ALA A 118 -11.86 -9.60 12.59
N ILE A 119 -10.56 -9.36 12.59
CA ILE A 119 -9.59 -10.04 13.47
C ILE A 119 -8.67 -9.02 14.13
N GLU A 120 -7.98 -9.44 15.19
CA GLU A 120 -6.91 -8.67 15.80
C GLU A 120 -5.54 -9.26 15.45
N GLN A 121 -4.61 -8.42 15.03
CA GLN A 121 -3.23 -8.83 14.77
C GLN A 121 -2.24 -8.08 15.65
N VAL A 122 -1.26 -8.77 16.20
CA VAL A 122 -0.08 -8.16 16.82
C VAL A 122 0.94 -7.89 15.71
N PRO A 123 1.28 -6.62 15.38
CA PRO A 123 2.23 -6.31 14.33
C PRO A 123 3.59 -6.99 14.56
N PRO A 124 4.29 -7.49 13.51
CA PRO A 124 5.59 -8.14 13.70
C PRO A 124 6.66 -7.12 14.14
N MET A 125 7.71 -7.59 14.83
CA MET A 125 8.84 -6.76 15.22
C MET A 125 9.56 -6.15 14.02
N TYR A 126 9.64 -6.90 12.92
CA TYR A 126 10.19 -6.42 11.66
C TYR A 126 9.14 -5.63 10.86
N SER A 127 8.68 -4.49 11.42
CA SER A 127 7.71 -3.60 10.77
C SER A 127 8.15 -2.14 10.78
N ALA A 128 7.56 -1.34 9.90
CA ALA A 128 7.77 0.11 9.83
C ALA A 128 6.99 0.89 10.92
N LEU A 129 6.20 0.19 11.73
CA LEU A 129 5.46 0.79 12.84
C LEU A 129 6.43 1.46 13.81
N LYS A 130 6.09 2.66 14.26
CA LYS A 130 6.89 3.40 15.24
C LYS A 130 6.32 3.20 16.65
N VAL A 131 7.19 2.84 17.56
CA VAL A 131 6.94 2.86 19.01
C VAL A 131 7.97 3.80 19.62
N ASP A 132 7.53 4.76 20.42
CA ASP A 132 8.37 5.82 21.00
C ASP A 132 9.20 6.60 19.96
N GLY A 133 8.61 6.83 18.78
CA GLY A 133 9.25 7.56 17.69
C GLY A 133 10.24 6.76 16.84
N GLN A 134 10.59 5.53 17.25
CA GLN A 134 11.50 4.64 16.51
C GLN A 134 10.75 3.53 15.77
N PRO A 135 11.09 3.24 14.48
CA PRO A 135 10.54 2.08 13.78
C PRO A 135 10.94 0.75 14.44
N LEU A 136 9.98 -0.17 14.59
CA LEU A 136 10.20 -1.47 15.24
C LEU A 136 11.31 -2.29 14.58
N TYR A 137 11.42 -2.27 13.24
CA TYR A 137 12.48 -3.01 12.54
C TYR A 137 13.90 -2.58 12.94
N LYS A 138 14.11 -1.32 13.37
CA LYS A 138 15.42 -0.85 13.86
C LYS A 138 15.73 -1.45 15.23
N ARG A 139 14.73 -1.51 16.09
CA ARG A 139 14.83 -2.15 17.42
C ARG A 139 15.08 -3.65 17.29
N ALA A 140 14.31 -4.32 16.41
CA ALA A 140 14.51 -5.74 16.12
C ALA A 140 15.94 -6.06 15.67
N ARG A 141 16.53 -5.25 14.77
CA ARG A 141 17.91 -5.42 14.34
C ARG A 141 18.95 -5.14 15.44
N ALA A 142 18.59 -4.37 16.44
CA ALA A 142 19.43 -4.14 17.63
C ALA A 142 19.24 -5.26 18.70
N GLY A 143 18.42 -6.29 18.42
CA GLY A 143 18.09 -7.36 19.37
C GLY A 143 17.11 -6.93 20.47
N GLU A 144 16.52 -5.73 20.35
CA GLU A 144 15.55 -5.22 21.30
C GLU A 144 14.15 -5.79 21.02
N GLN A 145 13.43 -6.10 22.07
CA GLN A 145 12.00 -6.39 21.99
C GLN A 145 11.19 -5.16 22.41
N ALA A 146 10.02 -4.98 21.81
CA ALA A 146 9.06 -3.95 22.19
C ALA A 146 7.69 -4.56 22.37
N GLU A 147 6.96 -4.09 23.37
CA GLU A 147 5.54 -4.40 23.52
C GLU A 147 4.75 -3.82 22.34
N ARG A 148 3.85 -4.63 21.80
CA ARG A 148 3.05 -4.29 20.62
C ARG A 148 1.59 -4.60 20.94
N ALA A 149 0.76 -3.57 20.92
CA ALA A 149 -0.67 -3.75 21.06
C ALA A 149 -1.26 -4.43 19.83
N ALA A 150 -2.19 -5.34 20.04
CA ALA A 150 -3.02 -5.89 18.98
C ALA A 150 -3.82 -4.75 18.30
N ARG A 151 -4.08 -4.91 17.01
CA ARG A 151 -4.80 -3.92 16.19
C ARG A 151 -5.87 -4.60 15.35
N PRO A 152 -7.06 -4.01 15.27
CA PRO A 152 -8.11 -4.53 14.43
C PRO A 152 -7.72 -4.39 12.95
N VAL A 153 -7.94 -5.46 12.21
CA VAL A 153 -7.84 -5.52 10.75
C VAL A 153 -9.02 -6.33 10.20
N GLU A 154 -9.32 -6.14 8.92
CA GLU A 154 -10.39 -6.87 8.25
C GLU A 154 -9.80 -7.73 7.12
N ILE A 155 -10.10 -9.01 7.12
CA ILE A 155 -9.79 -9.94 6.04
C ILE A 155 -11.05 -10.16 5.23
N TYR A 156 -11.16 -9.47 4.09
CA TYR A 156 -12.34 -9.53 3.22
C TYR A 156 -12.47 -10.83 2.44
N GLY A 157 -11.35 -11.54 2.26
CA GLY A 157 -11.28 -12.83 1.61
C GLY A 157 -9.93 -13.49 1.87
N PHE A 158 -9.99 -14.79 2.13
CA PHE A 158 -8.82 -15.64 2.34
C PHE A 158 -9.08 -16.97 1.63
N GLU A 159 -8.50 -17.12 0.44
CA GLU A 159 -8.77 -18.24 -0.48
C GLU A 159 -7.54 -19.14 -0.56
N LEU A 160 -7.75 -20.45 -0.52
CA LEU A 160 -6.74 -21.47 -0.80
C LEU A 160 -6.66 -21.68 -2.31
N LEU A 161 -5.49 -21.46 -2.89
CA LEU A 161 -5.23 -21.66 -4.33
C LEU A 161 -4.57 -23.03 -4.62
N SER A 162 -3.73 -23.50 -3.69
CA SER A 162 -3.09 -24.80 -3.80
C SER A 162 -2.72 -25.34 -2.41
N PHE A 163 -2.71 -26.68 -2.30
CA PHE A 163 -2.30 -27.42 -1.11
C PHE A 163 -1.29 -28.49 -1.52
N GLU A 164 -0.06 -28.38 -1.02
CA GLU A 164 1.02 -29.35 -1.25
C GLU A 164 1.33 -30.04 0.07
N PRO A 165 0.91 -31.31 0.28
CA PRO A 165 1.12 -32.04 1.52
C PRO A 165 2.59 -32.46 1.67
N GLY A 166 3.03 -32.68 2.94
CA GLY A 166 4.39 -33.14 3.27
C GLY A 166 4.73 -32.88 4.72
N GLU A 167 5.96 -33.17 5.13
CA GLU A 167 6.50 -32.78 6.45
C GLU A 167 6.43 -31.27 6.65
N GLN A 168 6.53 -30.52 5.57
CA GLN A 168 6.21 -29.11 5.45
C GLN A 168 5.09 -28.97 4.43
N VAL A 169 3.96 -28.43 4.83
CA VAL A 169 2.85 -28.18 3.92
C VAL A 169 3.03 -26.79 3.28
N ARG A 170 2.90 -26.73 1.97
CA ARG A 170 2.94 -25.45 1.22
C ARG A 170 1.54 -25.10 0.77
N LEU A 171 1.14 -23.86 1.06
CA LEU A 171 -0.17 -23.33 0.68
C LEU A 171 0.01 -22.16 -0.26
N GLY A 172 -0.53 -22.24 -1.47
CA GLY A 172 -0.79 -21.06 -2.29
C GLY A 172 -2.07 -20.40 -1.80
N VAL A 173 -2.01 -19.12 -1.45
CA VAL A 173 -3.16 -18.40 -0.91
C VAL A 173 -3.36 -17.06 -1.58
N LYS A 174 -4.64 -16.61 -1.64
CA LYS A 174 -5.01 -15.26 -2.04
C LYS A 174 -5.74 -14.56 -0.90
N VAL A 175 -5.28 -13.34 -0.59
CA VAL A 175 -5.80 -12.56 0.53
C VAL A 175 -6.24 -11.19 0.04
N ARG A 176 -7.45 -10.78 0.40
CA ARG A 176 -7.91 -9.39 0.29
C ARG A 176 -8.20 -8.84 1.67
N CYS A 177 -7.60 -7.70 2.01
CA CYS A 177 -7.62 -7.20 3.39
C CYS A 177 -7.57 -5.67 3.47
N SER A 178 -7.95 -5.17 4.65
CA SER A 178 -7.87 -3.75 4.99
C SER A 178 -6.40 -3.27 5.13
N LYS A 179 -6.24 -1.96 5.19
CA LYS A 179 -4.94 -1.35 5.57
C LYS A 179 -4.42 -1.91 6.89
N GLY A 180 -3.10 -1.95 7.02
CA GLY A 180 -2.43 -2.33 8.28
C GLY A 180 -2.31 -3.83 8.52
N THR A 181 -2.91 -4.66 7.67
CA THR A 181 -2.79 -6.12 7.74
C THR A 181 -1.37 -6.58 7.40
N TYR A 182 -0.83 -7.47 8.22
CA TYR A 182 0.47 -8.14 8.01
C TYR A 182 0.22 -9.57 7.55
N ILE A 183 0.56 -9.88 6.30
CA ILE A 183 0.39 -11.23 5.73
C ILE A 183 1.30 -12.24 6.43
N ARG A 184 2.47 -11.79 6.93
CA ARG A 184 3.37 -12.62 7.74
C ARG A 184 2.71 -13.05 9.07
N THR A 185 2.07 -12.12 9.77
CA THR A 185 1.30 -12.44 10.97
C THR A 185 0.13 -13.35 10.65
N LEU A 186 -0.57 -13.15 9.52
CA LEU A 186 -1.67 -14.04 9.11
C LEU A 186 -1.19 -15.47 8.87
N ALA A 187 0.02 -15.67 8.35
CA ALA A 187 0.62 -16.98 8.20
C ALA A 187 0.94 -17.62 9.57
N GLU A 188 1.51 -16.85 10.50
CA GLU A 188 1.76 -17.32 11.88
C GLU A 188 0.45 -17.67 12.60
N ASP A 189 -0.59 -16.83 12.49
CA ASP A 189 -1.90 -17.05 13.10
C ASP A 189 -2.57 -18.32 12.54
N LEU A 190 -2.47 -18.56 11.21
CA LEU A 190 -2.95 -19.79 10.59
C LEU A 190 -2.19 -21.02 11.12
N GLY A 191 -0.86 -20.92 11.19
CA GLY A 191 -0.03 -21.98 11.76
C GLY A 191 -0.39 -22.28 13.22
N ALA A 192 -0.57 -21.25 14.03
CA ALA A 192 -0.97 -21.38 15.44
C ALA A 192 -2.35 -22.05 15.58
N ALA A 193 -3.33 -21.70 14.75
CA ALA A 193 -4.64 -22.33 14.72
C ALA A 193 -4.58 -23.84 14.36
N LEU A 194 -3.56 -24.22 13.56
CA LEU A 194 -3.30 -25.60 13.14
C LEU A 194 -2.30 -26.35 14.03
N GLY A 195 -1.75 -25.69 15.07
CA GLY A 195 -0.81 -26.30 16.02
C GLY A 195 0.62 -26.50 15.48
N VAL A 196 1.00 -25.79 14.41
CA VAL A 196 2.33 -25.87 13.77
C VAL A 196 2.91 -24.47 13.54
N PRO A 197 4.25 -24.29 13.54
CA PRO A 197 4.85 -23.02 13.15
C PRO A 197 4.65 -22.75 11.65
N ALA A 198 4.61 -21.48 11.26
CA ALA A 198 4.45 -21.11 9.87
C ALA A 198 5.21 -19.82 9.53
N HIS A 199 5.51 -19.63 8.24
CA HIS A 199 6.05 -18.38 7.70
C HIS A 199 5.62 -18.16 6.25
N VAL A 200 5.80 -16.94 5.76
CA VAL A 200 5.59 -16.57 4.36
C VAL A 200 6.83 -16.90 3.54
N SER A 201 6.70 -17.73 2.51
CA SER A 201 7.79 -18.07 1.57
C SER A 201 7.86 -17.11 0.40
N THR A 202 6.69 -16.73 -0.16
CA THR A 202 6.59 -15.72 -1.23
C THR A 202 5.45 -14.77 -0.92
N LEU A 203 5.59 -13.52 -1.34
CA LEU A 203 4.54 -12.51 -1.17
C LEU A 203 4.51 -11.58 -2.38
N ARG A 204 3.37 -11.52 -3.06
CA ARG A 204 3.14 -10.60 -4.17
C ARG A 204 1.90 -9.75 -3.88
N ARG A 205 2.07 -8.44 -3.84
CA ARG A 205 0.92 -7.53 -3.76
C ARG A 205 0.33 -7.34 -5.14
N CYS A 206 -0.84 -7.91 -5.37
CA CYS A 206 -1.52 -7.86 -6.67
C CYS A 206 -2.40 -6.61 -6.81
N GLN A 207 -2.80 -6.00 -5.67
CA GLN A 207 -3.67 -4.83 -5.65
C GLN A 207 -3.29 -3.87 -4.51
N SER A 208 -3.39 -2.56 -4.77
CA SER A 208 -3.25 -1.49 -3.76
C SER A 208 -4.22 -0.36 -4.10
N GLY A 209 -5.36 -0.31 -3.41
CA GLY A 209 -6.47 0.58 -3.74
C GLY A 209 -6.98 0.33 -5.17
N PRO A 210 -7.04 1.37 -6.02
CA PRO A 210 -7.52 1.23 -7.39
C PRO A 210 -6.51 0.57 -8.34
N PHE A 211 -5.25 0.39 -7.93
CA PHE A 211 -4.17 -0.09 -8.80
C PHE A 211 -3.97 -1.59 -8.70
N ALA A 212 -3.79 -2.23 -9.86
CA ALA A 212 -3.50 -3.65 -10.03
C ALA A 212 -2.14 -3.85 -10.73
N LEU A 213 -1.76 -5.11 -10.98
CA LEU A 213 -0.49 -5.45 -11.64
C LEU A 213 -0.42 -4.92 -13.08
N ASP A 214 -1.55 -4.87 -13.78
CA ASP A 214 -1.62 -4.36 -15.16
C ASP A 214 -1.32 -2.86 -15.27
N ASP A 215 -1.44 -2.12 -14.16
CA ASP A 215 -1.08 -0.70 -14.10
C ASP A 215 0.42 -0.47 -13.88
N CYS A 216 1.18 -1.55 -13.63
CA CYS A 216 2.54 -1.44 -13.15
C CYS A 216 3.57 -1.27 -14.27
N VAL A 217 4.60 -0.50 -13.95
CA VAL A 217 5.84 -0.38 -14.74
C VAL A 217 6.97 -1.02 -13.93
N THR A 218 7.84 -1.83 -14.58
CA THR A 218 9.00 -2.43 -13.89
C THR A 218 10.19 -1.46 -13.82
N PRO A 219 11.14 -1.65 -12.89
CA PRO A 219 12.37 -0.86 -12.84
C PRO A 219 13.20 -0.93 -14.13
N GLU A 220 13.16 -2.09 -14.82
CA GLU A 220 13.87 -2.31 -16.09
C GLU A 220 13.23 -1.46 -17.20
N GLN A 221 11.90 -1.44 -17.30
CA GLN A 221 11.16 -0.58 -18.24
C GLN A 221 11.46 0.90 -17.99
N LEU A 222 11.44 1.35 -16.72
CA LEU A 222 11.83 2.74 -16.38
C LEU A 222 13.25 3.08 -16.83
N THR A 223 14.18 2.14 -16.61
CA THR A 223 15.58 2.31 -16.98
C THR A 223 15.73 2.38 -18.50
N ALA A 224 15.05 1.51 -19.23
CA ALA A 224 15.05 1.50 -20.70
C ALA A 224 14.51 2.82 -21.28
N VAL A 225 13.36 3.29 -20.78
CA VAL A 225 12.79 4.59 -21.20
C VAL A 225 13.74 5.74 -20.89
N LYS A 226 14.43 5.71 -19.73
CA LYS A 226 15.42 6.74 -19.37
C LYS A 226 16.63 6.75 -20.29
N GLN A 227 17.08 5.57 -20.77
CA GLN A 227 18.26 5.44 -21.63
C GLN A 227 17.99 5.80 -23.09
N SER A 228 16.81 5.48 -23.61
CA SER A 228 16.45 5.64 -25.02
C SER A 228 15.56 6.86 -25.30
N GLY A 229 14.95 7.45 -24.25
CA GLY A 229 13.95 8.48 -24.37
C GLY A 229 14.30 9.79 -23.69
N THR A 230 13.33 10.66 -23.67
CA THR A 230 13.37 11.99 -23.04
C THR A 230 12.73 11.96 -21.64
N ASN A 231 12.78 13.08 -20.93
CA ASN A 231 12.01 13.23 -19.69
C ASN A 231 10.49 13.20 -19.96
N THR A 232 10.03 13.63 -21.14
CA THR A 232 8.62 13.57 -21.52
C THR A 232 8.14 12.12 -21.63
N ASP A 233 8.96 11.21 -22.16
CA ASP A 233 8.62 9.78 -22.25
C ASP A 233 8.53 9.14 -20.88
N LEU A 234 9.38 9.53 -19.93
CA LEU A 234 9.23 9.11 -18.53
C LEU A 234 7.96 9.68 -17.90
N ASP A 235 7.65 10.95 -18.14
CA ASP A 235 6.45 11.59 -17.57
C ASP A 235 5.16 10.98 -18.12
N ALA A 236 5.18 10.44 -19.33
CA ALA A 236 4.06 9.72 -19.92
C ALA A 236 3.72 8.40 -19.21
N LEU A 237 4.64 7.85 -18.39
CA LEU A 237 4.39 6.69 -17.53
C LEU A 237 3.65 7.05 -16.23
N LEU A 238 3.51 8.34 -15.93
CA LEU A 238 2.82 8.79 -14.73
C LEU A 238 1.31 8.82 -14.95
N GLN A 239 0.59 8.25 -14.01
CA GLN A 239 -0.86 8.40 -13.96
C GLN A 239 -1.24 9.75 -13.33
N PRO A 240 -2.41 10.33 -13.69
CA PRO A 240 -2.92 11.53 -13.07
C PRO A 240 -3.08 11.40 -11.56
N ILE A 241 -2.88 12.49 -10.81
CA ILE A 241 -3.03 12.50 -9.35
C ILE A 241 -4.44 12.04 -8.92
N GLU A 242 -5.45 12.39 -9.70
CA GLU A 242 -6.84 12.04 -9.46
C GLU A 242 -7.09 10.52 -9.45
N SER A 243 -6.22 9.70 -10.07
CA SER A 243 -6.36 8.25 -10.17
C SER A 243 -6.41 7.56 -8.79
N CYS A 244 -5.74 8.12 -7.76
CA CYS A 244 -5.74 7.53 -6.42
C CYS A 244 -7.06 7.71 -5.64
N ILE A 245 -7.97 8.54 -6.13
CA ILE A 245 -9.20 8.94 -5.43
C ILE A 245 -10.45 8.85 -6.31
N GLN A 246 -10.41 8.04 -7.38
CA GLN A 246 -11.53 7.90 -8.33
C GLN A 246 -12.84 7.42 -7.68
N HIS A 247 -12.76 6.74 -6.54
CA HIS A 247 -13.91 6.31 -5.75
C HIS A 247 -14.72 7.47 -5.14
N LEU A 248 -14.13 8.66 -5.02
CA LEU A 248 -14.83 9.84 -4.51
C LEU A 248 -15.71 10.47 -5.59
N PRO A 249 -16.91 10.98 -5.25
CA PRO A 249 -17.72 11.77 -6.17
C PRO A 249 -16.95 12.96 -6.73
N ARG A 250 -17.21 13.33 -7.98
CA ARG A 250 -16.57 14.47 -8.64
C ARG A 250 -17.55 15.64 -8.77
N LEU A 251 -17.11 16.82 -8.36
CA LEU A 251 -17.85 18.07 -8.49
C LEU A 251 -17.07 19.04 -9.39
N SER A 252 -17.76 19.59 -10.40
CA SER A 252 -17.24 20.68 -11.21
C SER A 252 -17.76 22.01 -10.69
N LEU A 253 -16.85 22.94 -10.42
CA LEU A 253 -17.14 24.27 -9.90
C LEU A 253 -17.25 25.30 -11.02
N SER A 254 -18.13 26.29 -10.84
CA SER A 254 -18.11 27.47 -11.68
C SER A 254 -16.80 28.26 -11.52
N GLU A 255 -16.48 29.17 -12.43
CA GLU A 255 -15.29 30.02 -12.33
C GLU A 255 -15.26 30.81 -11.02
N ALA A 256 -16.39 31.39 -10.62
CA ALA A 256 -16.49 32.14 -9.38
C ALA A 256 -16.24 31.24 -8.15
N ALA A 257 -16.84 30.05 -8.10
CA ALA A 257 -16.58 29.11 -7.00
C ALA A 257 -15.13 28.62 -7.00
N THR A 258 -14.55 28.37 -8.17
CA THR A 258 -13.13 28.00 -8.33
C THR A 258 -12.20 29.07 -7.76
N PHE A 259 -12.50 30.36 -8.01
CA PHE A 259 -11.72 31.46 -7.46
C PHE A 259 -11.68 31.43 -5.93
N TYR A 260 -12.84 31.32 -5.26
CA TYR A 260 -12.92 31.32 -3.81
C TYR A 260 -12.34 30.04 -3.18
N ILE A 261 -12.60 28.86 -3.78
CA ILE A 261 -12.08 27.60 -3.24
C ILE A 261 -10.56 27.58 -3.25
N ARG A 262 -9.92 28.14 -4.29
CA ARG A 262 -8.46 28.25 -4.40
C ARG A 262 -7.84 29.16 -3.33
N GLN A 263 -8.63 30.09 -2.77
CA GLN A 263 -8.22 30.93 -1.64
C GLN A 263 -8.48 30.25 -0.28
N GLY A 264 -8.92 29.00 -0.26
CA GLY A 264 -9.23 28.26 0.96
C GLY A 264 -10.62 28.55 1.54
N GLN A 265 -11.48 29.29 0.82
CA GLN A 265 -12.81 29.67 1.26
C GLN A 265 -13.83 28.57 0.90
N PRO A 266 -14.73 28.19 1.82
CA PRO A 266 -15.85 27.31 1.48
C PRO A 266 -16.81 27.98 0.50
N VAL A 267 -17.31 27.19 -0.47
CA VAL A 267 -18.25 27.66 -1.49
C VAL A 267 -19.54 26.84 -1.46
N LEU A 268 -20.68 27.48 -1.71
CA LEU A 268 -21.95 26.80 -1.87
C LEU A 268 -21.95 26.02 -3.20
N VAL A 269 -22.31 24.75 -3.14
CA VAL A 269 -22.42 23.89 -4.34
C VAL A 269 -23.82 23.34 -4.41
N PRO A 270 -24.69 23.92 -5.25
CA PRO A 270 -26.03 23.37 -5.48
C PRO A 270 -25.96 21.95 -6.03
N ASN A 271 -26.83 21.05 -5.55
CA ASN A 271 -26.93 19.66 -6.00
C ASN A 271 -25.66 18.80 -5.76
N GLY A 272 -24.79 19.20 -4.84
CA GLY A 272 -23.69 18.35 -4.36
C GLY A 272 -24.19 17.22 -3.44
N PRO A 273 -23.33 16.24 -3.08
CA PRO A 273 -23.63 15.29 -2.02
C PRO A 273 -23.94 16.01 -0.70
N HIS A 274 -24.77 15.41 0.16
CA HIS A 274 -25.13 16.00 1.43
C HIS A 274 -23.91 16.17 2.37
N SER A 275 -22.97 15.23 2.33
CA SER A 275 -21.75 15.26 3.15
C SER A 275 -20.66 14.39 2.55
N GLY A 276 -19.44 14.54 3.07
CA GLY A 276 -18.32 13.66 2.76
C GLY A 276 -17.33 14.22 1.74
N MET A 277 -16.26 13.46 1.50
CA MET A 277 -15.16 13.86 0.63
C MET A 277 -15.56 13.81 -0.85
N VAL A 278 -15.13 14.82 -1.59
CA VAL A 278 -15.37 14.91 -3.04
C VAL A 278 -14.10 15.35 -3.78
N ARG A 279 -13.97 14.94 -5.04
CA ARG A 279 -12.98 15.48 -5.97
C ARG A 279 -13.52 16.80 -6.54
N ILE A 280 -12.64 17.78 -6.59
CA ILE A 280 -12.97 19.12 -7.09
C ILE A 280 -12.31 19.32 -8.45
N ALA A 281 -13.09 19.73 -9.44
CA ALA A 281 -12.60 20.19 -10.73
C ALA A 281 -13.12 21.60 -11.02
N ASP A 282 -12.43 22.35 -11.87
CA ASP A 282 -12.94 23.60 -12.41
C ASP A 282 -13.96 23.37 -13.54
N ALA A 283 -14.50 24.45 -14.11
CA ALA A 283 -15.45 24.41 -15.20
C ALA A 283 -14.90 23.76 -16.48
N GLY A 284 -13.57 23.81 -16.69
CA GLY A 284 -12.86 23.15 -17.79
C GLY A 284 -12.55 21.68 -17.53
N GLY A 285 -12.87 21.15 -16.33
CA GLY A 285 -12.60 19.77 -15.96
C GLY A 285 -11.19 19.53 -15.38
N LEU A 286 -10.39 20.58 -15.16
CA LEU A 286 -9.09 20.44 -14.51
C LEU A 286 -9.27 20.07 -13.03
N PHE A 287 -8.61 19.00 -12.60
CA PHE A 287 -8.61 18.57 -11.21
C PHE A 287 -7.90 19.61 -10.31
N LEU A 288 -8.60 20.08 -9.28
CA LEU A 288 -8.10 21.09 -8.34
C LEU A 288 -7.66 20.48 -6.99
N GLY A 289 -8.23 19.33 -6.61
CA GLY A 289 -7.97 18.71 -5.33
C GLY A 289 -9.20 18.04 -4.72
N VAL A 290 -9.21 17.93 -3.41
CA VAL A 290 -10.33 17.36 -2.65
C VAL A 290 -10.87 18.34 -1.64
N GLY A 291 -12.17 18.26 -1.40
CA GLY A 291 -12.87 18.99 -0.38
C GLY A 291 -13.85 18.12 0.39
N ASP A 292 -14.49 18.71 1.35
CA ASP A 292 -15.45 18.06 2.23
C ASP A 292 -16.77 18.82 2.15
N MET A 293 -17.82 18.12 1.72
CA MET A 293 -19.18 18.66 1.72
C MET A 293 -19.70 18.69 3.16
N ARG A 294 -20.21 19.83 3.55
CA ARG A 294 -20.78 20.05 4.87
C ARG A 294 -22.30 20.02 4.82
N ASP A 295 -22.93 19.80 5.95
CA ASP A 295 -24.40 19.75 6.09
C ASP A 295 -25.09 21.07 5.71
N ASP A 296 -24.37 22.20 5.72
CA ASP A 296 -24.86 23.52 5.27
C ASP A 296 -24.80 23.71 3.73
N GLY A 297 -24.49 22.65 2.99
CA GLY A 297 -24.37 22.66 1.52
C GLY A 297 -23.10 23.33 0.99
N LYS A 298 -22.15 23.67 1.87
CA LYS A 298 -20.87 24.23 1.46
C LYS A 298 -19.80 23.18 1.28
N LEU A 299 -19.03 23.33 0.23
CA LEU A 299 -17.81 22.58 -0.04
C LEU A 299 -16.63 23.32 0.61
N ALA A 300 -15.98 22.71 1.59
CA ALA A 300 -14.76 23.20 2.20
C ALA A 300 -13.53 22.54 1.57
N PRO A 301 -12.50 23.30 1.14
CA PRO A 301 -11.29 22.68 0.57
C PRO A 301 -10.49 21.98 1.66
N LYS A 302 -10.01 20.76 1.38
CA LYS A 302 -9.14 19.96 2.28
C LYS A 302 -7.71 19.89 1.79
N ARG A 303 -7.52 19.56 0.52
CA ARG A 303 -6.21 19.45 -0.14
C ARG A 303 -6.33 19.96 -1.55
N LEU A 304 -5.68 21.06 -1.86
CA LEU A 304 -5.63 21.63 -3.20
C LEU A 304 -4.25 21.46 -3.81
N LEU A 305 -4.21 21.27 -5.12
CA LEU A 305 -2.99 21.33 -5.90
C LEU A 305 -2.44 22.76 -5.89
N ALA A 306 -1.11 22.89 -5.80
CA ALA A 306 -0.47 24.19 -6.04
C ALA A 306 -0.63 24.59 -7.51
N GLN A 307 -0.74 25.90 -7.74
CA GLN A 307 -0.74 26.49 -9.09
C GLN A 307 0.68 26.53 -9.63
#